data_1b0f81fd452ec834fca0df62b3199b9f
#
_entry.id   1b0f81fd452ec834fca0df62b3199b9f
#
_cell.length_a   1.000
_cell.length_b   1.000
_cell.length_c   1.000
_cell.angle_alpha   90.00
_cell.angle_beta   90.00
_cell.angle_gamma   90.00
#
_symmetry.space_group_name_H-M   'P 1'
#
loop_
_entity.id
_entity.type
_entity.pdbx_description
1 polymer ?
#
loop_
_entity_poly.entity_id
_entity_poly.type
_entity_poly.pdbx_seq_one_letter_code
_entity_poly.pdbx_strand_id
1 'polypeptide(L)'
;ISRVTTWSTGDTLTAADLNGEFDNILSTANGSLNADNLGVTAGIASALKAVVLDSNKDFADGTGSNQIRNLTISGSLAIGTTFLPDAAGGADLGSATLEWGDLYIADDKYIKLGSDQNILIGYDETTTDSLKIAATEGAGLAITLMADEGDDAGDEWKLNVADGGTITLGNDIASAGTYVTHLTLTPHATVASSTLALAGGLTVAGATQANGTVTVGADDQGYDVKLFGDTASAYLLWDTSADKLLTAGGATIDIVKDKLLIGGTAVTTTAAELNFLDTASAGTVVASKAVVVDSNKDISSFRNVTLTGELDAATGDFSGDVDVDGTLEADAITLGGTALGSLYSPIAGSTSIVTVGTVGTGTWQATKVASAYLDDDT
;
A
#
# COMPACT_ATOMS: atom_id res chain seq x y z
N ILE A 1 -74.98 -46.14 28.62
CA ILE A 1 -75.97 -47.14 28.07
C ILE A 1 -77.19 -47.15 28.96
N SER A 2 -78.37 -46.70 28.49
CA SER A 2 -79.59 -46.83 29.22
C SER A 2 -80.28 -48.13 28.81
N ARG A 3 -80.94 -48.76 29.74
CA ARG A 3 -81.75 -49.96 29.43
C ARG A 3 -82.88 -49.64 28.42
N VAL A 4 -83.06 -50.46 27.44
CA VAL A 4 -84.18 -50.37 26.49
C VAL A 4 -85.44 -50.81 27.16
N THR A 5 -85.35 -51.79 28.05
CA THR A 5 -86.53 -52.33 28.72
C THR A 5 -86.36 -52.30 30.25
N THR A 6 -87.40 -51.84 30.99
CA THR A 6 -87.45 -51.84 32.45
C THR A 6 -88.26 -53.06 32.90
N TRP A 7 -87.64 -53.91 33.71
CA TRP A 7 -88.27 -55.16 34.20
C TRP A 7 -88.62 -55.02 35.70
N SER A 8 -89.74 -55.58 36.04
CA SER A 8 -90.25 -55.71 37.41
C SER A 8 -90.34 -57.14 37.85
N THR A 9 -90.45 -57.39 39.19
CA THR A 9 -90.57 -58.75 39.72
C THR A 9 -91.90 -59.40 39.21
N GLY A 10 -91.75 -60.52 38.50
CA GLY A 10 -92.86 -61.26 37.89
C GLY A 10 -92.96 -61.08 36.40
N ASP A 11 -92.19 -60.21 35.77
CA ASP A 11 -92.18 -60.09 34.30
C ASP A 11 -91.53 -61.31 33.66
N THR A 12 -92.04 -61.70 32.47
CA THR A 12 -91.40 -62.74 31.68
C THR A 12 -90.43 -62.13 30.70
N LEU A 13 -89.16 -62.52 30.85
CA LEU A 13 -88.12 -62.11 29.90
C LEU A 13 -88.32 -62.76 28.54
N THR A 14 -88.60 -62.02 27.53
CA THR A 14 -88.70 -62.49 26.16
C THR A 14 -87.34 -62.43 25.43
N ALA A 15 -87.22 -63.27 24.37
CA ALA A 15 -86.04 -63.24 23.52
C ALA A 15 -85.87 -61.85 22.79
N ALA A 16 -87.00 -61.18 22.55
CA ALA A 16 -87.00 -59.84 21.91
C ALA A 16 -86.44 -58.82 22.85
N ASP A 17 -86.80 -58.87 24.14
CA ASP A 17 -86.29 -57.94 25.12
C ASP A 17 -84.81 -58.12 25.34
N LEU A 18 -84.34 -59.35 25.46
CA LEU A 18 -82.90 -59.67 25.62
C LEU A 18 -82.10 -59.25 24.39
N ASN A 19 -82.58 -59.54 23.17
CA ASN A 19 -81.97 -59.13 21.95
C ASN A 19 -81.90 -57.61 21.86
N GLY A 20 -82.97 -56.87 22.25
CA GLY A 20 -83.00 -55.41 22.28
C GLY A 20 -81.94 -54.84 23.20
N GLU A 21 -81.75 -55.45 24.35
CA GLU A 21 -80.65 -55.02 25.25
C GLU A 21 -79.21 -55.29 24.69
N PHE A 22 -79.05 -56.46 24.05
CA PHE A 22 -77.78 -56.79 23.36
C PHE A 22 -77.56 -55.95 22.16
N ASP A 23 -78.57 -55.65 21.35
CA ASP A 23 -78.42 -54.73 20.19
C ASP A 23 -78.05 -53.29 20.63
N ASN A 24 -78.63 -52.85 21.77
CA ASN A 24 -78.26 -51.56 22.36
C ASN A 24 -76.81 -51.53 22.84
N ILE A 25 -76.37 -52.59 23.50
CA ILE A 25 -74.98 -52.74 23.86
C ILE A 25 -74.11 -52.78 22.62
N LEU A 26 -74.44 -53.55 21.65
CA LEU A 26 -73.70 -53.74 20.41
C LEU A 26 -73.61 -52.41 19.58
N SER A 27 -74.79 -51.75 19.47
CA SER A 27 -74.84 -50.43 18.79
C SER A 27 -73.95 -49.40 19.51
N THR A 28 -73.97 -49.35 20.82
CA THR A 28 -73.09 -48.44 21.61
C THR A 28 -71.62 -48.81 21.42
N ALA A 29 -71.32 -50.13 21.43
CA ALA A 29 -69.93 -50.61 21.26
C ALA A 29 -69.42 -50.37 19.82
N ASN A 30 -70.31 -50.50 18.79
CA ASN A 30 -69.92 -50.42 17.38
C ASN A 30 -69.94 -48.99 16.79
N GLY A 31 -70.59 -48.04 17.39
CA GLY A 31 -70.65 -46.73 16.75
C GLY A 31 -71.16 -45.58 17.61
N SER A 32 -71.67 -45.89 18.78
CA SER A 32 -72.24 -44.87 19.66
C SER A 32 -71.36 -44.54 20.92
N LEU A 33 -70.12 -45.05 20.96
CA LEU A 33 -69.17 -44.71 22.01
C LEU A 33 -68.67 -43.30 21.76
N ASN A 34 -69.11 -42.38 22.56
CA ASN A 34 -68.71 -40.99 22.56
C ASN A 34 -68.00 -40.60 23.87
N ALA A 35 -67.60 -39.36 24.02
CA ALA A 35 -66.95 -38.85 25.23
C ALA A 35 -67.74 -39.10 26.53
N ASP A 36 -69.10 -39.02 26.45
CA ASP A 36 -69.96 -39.23 27.59
C ASP A 36 -70.00 -40.72 27.97
N ASN A 37 -70.09 -41.64 26.99
CA ASN A 37 -70.05 -43.05 27.24
C ASN A 37 -68.76 -43.58 27.82
N LEU A 38 -67.67 -42.96 27.44
CA LEU A 38 -66.34 -43.29 27.93
C LEU A 38 -65.99 -42.62 29.29
N GLY A 39 -66.88 -41.72 29.77
CA GLY A 39 -66.70 -41.00 30.98
C GLY A 39 -65.49 -40.09 30.94
N VAL A 40 -65.21 -39.50 29.77
CA VAL A 40 -64.15 -38.55 29.54
C VAL A 40 -64.77 -37.15 29.24
N THR A 41 -64.10 -36.11 29.61
CA THR A 41 -64.47 -34.73 29.24
C THR A 41 -63.80 -34.42 27.92
N ALA A 42 -64.58 -33.88 26.98
CA ALA A 42 -64.02 -33.45 25.69
C ALA A 42 -62.82 -32.50 25.91
N GLY A 43 -61.71 -32.78 25.26
CA GLY A 43 -60.48 -32.01 25.38
C GLY A 43 -59.58 -32.35 26.57
N ILE A 44 -59.94 -33.33 27.44
CA ILE A 44 -59.11 -33.80 28.53
C ILE A 44 -58.82 -35.27 28.39
N ALA A 45 -57.56 -35.63 28.23
CA ALA A 45 -57.08 -37.01 28.30
C ALA A 45 -56.89 -37.38 29.79
N SER A 46 -57.79 -38.21 30.32
CA SER A 46 -57.67 -38.73 31.70
C SER A 46 -56.85 -40.03 31.71
N ALA A 47 -56.09 -40.25 32.77
CA ALA A 47 -55.34 -41.49 32.93
C ALA A 47 -56.24 -42.70 32.76
N LEU A 48 -55.77 -43.74 32.06
CA LEU A 48 -56.47 -44.98 31.78
C LEU A 48 -57.70 -44.87 30.85
N LYS A 49 -57.84 -43.78 30.14
CA LYS A 49 -58.92 -43.65 29.10
C LYS A 49 -58.36 -43.86 27.69
N ALA A 50 -59.09 -44.42 26.83
CA ALA A 50 -58.73 -44.71 25.43
C ALA A 50 -58.73 -43.39 24.60
N VAL A 51 -57.66 -43.16 23.80
CA VAL A 51 -57.65 -42.18 22.72
C VAL A 51 -58.12 -42.91 21.46
N VAL A 52 -59.20 -42.45 20.89
CA VAL A 52 -59.75 -43.05 19.62
C VAL A 52 -59.30 -42.17 18.45
N LEU A 53 -58.57 -42.78 17.53
CA LEU A 53 -58.14 -42.14 16.28
C LEU A 53 -59.28 -42.26 15.21
N ASP A 54 -59.25 -41.32 14.26
CA ASP A 54 -60.16 -41.38 13.13
C ASP A 54 -59.78 -42.51 12.10
N SER A 55 -60.50 -42.60 10.99
CA SER A 55 -60.24 -43.60 9.92
C SER A 55 -58.90 -43.45 9.27
N ASN A 56 -58.29 -42.30 9.31
CA ASN A 56 -56.96 -41.99 8.80
C ASN A 56 -55.87 -42.27 9.81
N LYS A 57 -56.23 -42.67 11.01
CA LYS A 57 -55.33 -42.81 12.20
C LYS A 57 -54.81 -41.50 12.74
N ASP A 58 -55.52 -40.40 12.47
CA ASP A 58 -55.18 -39.10 12.94
C ASP A 58 -55.81 -38.78 14.31
N PHE A 59 -55.10 -38.01 15.09
CA PHE A 59 -55.62 -37.38 16.30
C PHE A 59 -56.23 -36.04 15.88
N ALA A 60 -57.37 -36.07 15.14
CA ALA A 60 -57.97 -34.90 14.53
C ALA A 60 -59.41 -34.69 14.94
N ASP A 61 -59.85 -33.44 14.97
CA ASP A 61 -61.24 -33.06 15.27
C ASP A 61 -62.18 -33.04 14.04
N GLY A 62 -61.71 -33.56 12.90
CA GLY A 62 -62.51 -33.60 11.64
C GLY A 62 -62.42 -32.28 10.84
N THR A 63 -61.78 -31.22 11.35
CA THR A 63 -61.57 -29.94 10.64
C THR A 63 -60.12 -29.80 10.18
N GLY A 64 -59.25 -30.76 10.44
CA GLY A 64 -57.88 -30.80 10.03
C GLY A 64 -56.88 -30.04 10.91
N SER A 65 -57.32 -29.51 12.03
CA SER A 65 -56.46 -28.79 12.99
C SER A 65 -56.60 -29.33 14.40
N ASN A 66 -55.56 -29.93 14.92
CA ASN A 66 -55.51 -30.34 16.33
C ASN A 66 -54.77 -29.27 17.15
N GLN A 67 -55.45 -28.70 18.11
CA GLN A 67 -54.84 -27.80 19.07
C GLN A 67 -54.49 -28.54 20.37
N ILE A 68 -53.25 -28.93 20.55
CA ILE A 68 -52.75 -29.44 21.82
C ILE A 68 -52.08 -28.25 22.54
N ARG A 69 -52.71 -27.72 23.58
CA ARG A 69 -52.23 -26.56 24.30
C ARG A 69 -50.83 -26.77 24.92
N ASN A 70 -50.62 -27.94 25.51
CA ASN A 70 -49.32 -28.32 26.10
C ASN A 70 -49.04 -29.78 25.74
N LEU A 71 -48.03 -30.03 24.94
CA LEU A 71 -47.56 -31.36 24.61
C LEU A 71 -46.20 -31.55 25.27
N THR A 72 -46.10 -32.45 26.28
CA THR A 72 -44.84 -32.85 26.90
C THR A 72 -44.47 -34.23 26.38
N ILE A 73 -43.36 -34.36 25.71
CA ILE A 73 -42.80 -35.62 25.21
C ILE A 73 -41.55 -35.93 25.99
N SER A 74 -41.54 -37.02 26.72
CA SER A 74 -40.37 -37.45 27.52
C SER A 74 -39.32 -38.21 26.69
N GLY A 75 -39.63 -38.50 25.44
CA GLY A 75 -38.74 -39.16 24.47
C GLY A 75 -38.54 -38.32 23.23
N SER A 76 -38.42 -38.92 22.07
CA SER A 76 -38.23 -38.25 20.79
C SER A 76 -39.55 -37.94 20.08
N LEU A 77 -39.66 -36.77 19.44
CA LEU A 77 -40.72 -36.46 18.47
C LEU A 77 -40.14 -36.59 17.06
N ALA A 78 -40.62 -37.57 16.30
CA ALA A 78 -40.28 -37.74 14.89
C ALA A 78 -41.33 -37.07 14.01
N ILE A 79 -40.91 -36.15 13.16
CA ILE A 79 -41.78 -35.42 12.22
C ILE A 79 -41.42 -35.85 10.82
N GLY A 80 -42.38 -36.48 10.11
CA GLY A 80 -42.12 -37.08 8.81
C GLY A 80 -41.99 -36.09 7.64
N THR A 81 -42.48 -34.84 7.80
CA THR A 81 -42.44 -33.85 6.73
C THR A 81 -41.97 -32.49 7.22
N THR A 82 -42.84 -31.69 7.80
CA THR A 82 -42.49 -30.30 8.18
C THR A 82 -43.06 -29.96 9.55
N PHE A 83 -42.27 -29.28 10.35
CA PHE A 83 -42.70 -28.59 11.57
C PHE A 83 -42.92 -27.12 11.25
N LEU A 84 -44.16 -26.66 11.24
CA LEU A 84 -44.51 -25.28 10.85
C LEU A 84 -45.08 -24.52 12.03
N PRO A 85 -44.78 -23.22 12.16
CA PRO A 85 -45.52 -22.33 13.02
C PRO A 85 -46.95 -22.12 12.47
N ASP A 86 -47.86 -21.66 13.31
CA ASP A 86 -49.26 -21.38 12.98
C ASP A 86 -49.46 -20.18 12.03
N ALA A 87 -48.48 -19.27 12.04
CA ALA A 87 -48.43 -18.08 11.17
C ALA A 87 -47.00 -17.67 10.91
N ALA A 88 -46.78 -16.81 9.90
CA ALA A 88 -45.46 -16.16 9.67
C ALA A 88 -45.09 -15.30 10.85
N GLY A 89 -43.96 -15.60 11.47
CA GLY A 89 -43.47 -14.91 12.69
C GLY A 89 -44.24 -15.29 13.96
N GLY A 90 -45.04 -16.37 13.92
CA GLY A 90 -45.99 -16.70 15.01
C GLY A 90 -45.42 -17.54 16.16
N ALA A 91 -44.36 -18.33 15.96
CA ALA A 91 -43.83 -19.22 17.00
C ALA A 91 -42.31 -19.15 17.11
N ASP A 92 -41.85 -19.02 18.32
CA ASP A 92 -40.41 -19.06 18.66
C ASP A 92 -39.95 -20.52 18.86
N LEU A 93 -38.70 -20.78 18.53
CA LEU A 93 -38.01 -22.03 18.85
C LEU A 93 -37.14 -21.83 20.10
N GLY A 94 -37.68 -22.21 21.27
CA GLY A 94 -37.09 -21.92 22.57
C GLY A 94 -37.55 -20.60 23.19
N SER A 95 -36.90 -20.18 24.26
CA SER A 95 -37.13 -18.92 24.95
C SER A 95 -35.85 -18.46 25.68
N ALA A 96 -35.84 -17.26 26.22
CA ALA A 96 -34.71 -16.73 27.00
C ALA A 96 -34.35 -17.54 28.26
N THR A 97 -35.25 -18.43 28.72
CA THR A 97 -35.04 -19.27 29.92
C THR A 97 -35.09 -20.79 29.62
N LEU A 98 -35.46 -21.16 28.39
CA LEU A 98 -35.56 -22.54 27.91
C LEU A 98 -34.90 -22.63 26.53
N GLU A 99 -33.59 -22.69 26.56
CA GLU A 99 -32.73 -22.67 25.39
C GLU A 99 -32.61 -24.07 24.76
N TRP A 100 -32.38 -24.16 23.49
CA TRP A 100 -32.01 -25.40 22.83
C TRP A 100 -30.55 -25.74 23.11
N GLY A 101 -30.19 -27.01 23.23
CA GLY A 101 -28.80 -27.43 23.34
C GLY A 101 -28.08 -27.22 22.00
N ASP A 102 -28.21 -28.19 21.10
CA ASP A 102 -27.59 -28.16 19.78
C ASP A 102 -28.65 -28.22 18.68
N LEU A 103 -28.36 -27.57 17.55
CA LEU A 103 -29.15 -27.72 16.31
C LEU A 103 -28.29 -28.42 15.26
N TYR A 104 -28.67 -29.64 14.89
CA TYR A 104 -27.99 -30.43 13.85
C TYR A 104 -28.67 -30.22 12.51
N ILE A 105 -27.96 -29.59 11.58
CA ILE A 105 -28.36 -29.41 10.19
C ILE A 105 -27.50 -30.34 9.34
N ALA A 106 -28.13 -31.13 8.49
CA ALA A 106 -27.43 -32.04 7.58
C ALA A 106 -26.59 -31.28 6.56
N ASP A 107 -25.56 -31.94 6.03
CA ASP A 107 -24.71 -31.42 4.97
C ASP A 107 -25.50 -30.91 3.78
N ASP A 108 -25.08 -29.82 3.18
CA ASP A 108 -25.74 -29.13 2.06
C ASP A 108 -27.21 -28.71 2.35
N LYS A 109 -27.54 -28.55 3.63
CA LYS A 109 -28.79 -27.93 4.09
C LYS A 109 -28.50 -26.61 4.77
N TYR A 110 -29.49 -25.71 4.77
CA TYR A 110 -29.28 -24.32 5.16
C TYR A 110 -30.36 -23.83 6.12
N ILE A 111 -29.95 -22.99 7.07
CA ILE A 111 -30.84 -22.04 7.73
C ILE A 111 -31.14 -20.94 6.71
N LYS A 112 -32.40 -20.73 6.42
CA LYS A 112 -32.86 -19.75 5.44
C LYS A 112 -33.50 -18.59 6.17
N LEU A 113 -33.01 -17.38 5.92
CA LEU A 113 -33.48 -16.17 6.57
C LEU A 113 -34.22 -15.26 5.59
N GLY A 114 -35.27 -14.60 6.07
CA GLY A 114 -36.12 -13.72 5.29
C GLY A 114 -37.28 -14.43 4.61
N SER A 115 -38.37 -13.71 4.27
CA SER A 115 -39.54 -14.21 3.61
C SER A 115 -39.23 -14.84 2.24
N ASP A 116 -38.26 -14.25 1.53
CA ASP A 116 -37.81 -14.72 0.21
C ASP A 116 -36.55 -15.62 0.30
N GLN A 117 -36.13 -15.98 1.55
CA GLN A 117 -34.99 -16.84 1.84
C GLN A 117 -33.68 -16.31 1.21
N ASN A 118 -33.48 -15.01 1.27
CA ASN A 118 -32.39 -14.33 0.58
C ASN A 118 -31.01 -14.60 1.19
N ILE A 119 -30.97 -15.01 2.46
CA ILE A 119 -29.72 -15.38 3.16
C ILE A 119 -29.76 -16.85 3.54
N LEU A 120 -28.68 -17.55 3.20
CA LEU A 120 -28.46 -18.96 3.53
C LEU A 120 -27.26 -19.08 4.44
N ILE A 121 -27.36 -19.86 5.51
CA ILE A 121 -26.26 -20.21 6.40
C ILE A 121 -26.21 -21.71 6.55
N GLY A 122 -25.13 -22.39 6.23
CA GLY A 122 -24.97 -23.82 6.35
C GLY A 122 -23.57 -24.30 6.02
N TYR A 123 -23.39 -25.61 6.09
CA TYR A 123 -22.15 -26.27 5.72
C TYR A 123 -22.28 -26.78 4.26
N ASP A 124 -21.32 -26.46 3.42
CA ASP A 124 -21.22 -26.89 2.02
C ASP A 124 -20.15 -27.98 1.92
N GLU A 125 -20.56 -29.26 1.97
CA GLU A 125 -19.65 -30.40 1.87
C GLU A 125 -19.25 -30.65 0.40
N THR A 126 -20.19 -30.48 -0.51
CA THR A 126 -20.06 -30.96 -1.89
C THR A 126 -19.08 -30.10 -2.69
N THR A 127 -19.04 -28.81 -2.43
CA THR A 127 -18.27 -27.84 -3.27
C THR A 127 -17.04 -27.31 -2.61
N THR A 128 -17.11 -26.87 -1.36
CA THR A 128 -16.04 -26.10 -0.72
C THR A 128 -15.57 -26.63 0.62
N ASP A 129 -16.26 -27.61 1.21
CA ASP A 129 -15.99 -28.13 2.57
C ASP A 129 -15.88 -27.00 3.61
N SER A 130 -16.86 -26.10 3.62
CA SER A 130 -16.78 -24.84 4.39
C SER A 130 -18.13 -24.35 4.92
N LEU A 131 -18.08 -23.48 5.91
CA LEU A 131 -19.23 -22.67 6.30
C LEU A 131 -19.59 -21.72 5.15
N LYS A 132 -20.79 -21.85 4.64
CA LYS A 132 -21.33 -21.00 3.59
C LYS A 132 -22.34 -20.02 4.15
N ILE A 133 -22.09 -18.72 3.92
CA ILE A 133 -23.06 -17.64 4.11
C ILE A 133 -23.28 -17.03 2.73
N ALA A 134 -24.48 -17.11 2.20
CA ALA A 134 -24.74 -16.72 0.81
C ALA A 134 -26.01 -15.89 0.67
N ALA A 135 -25.98 -14.93 -0.25
CA ALA A 135 -27.17 -14.30 -0.79
C ALA A 135 -27.67 -15.11 -2.00
N THR A 136 -29.00 -15.17 -2.25
CA THR A 136 -29.57 -16.05 -3.26
C THR A 136 -29.93 -15.38 -4.57
N GLU A 137 -30.14 -14.09 -4.65
CA GLU A 137 -30.65 -13.45 -5.86
C GLU A 137 -29.89 -12.16 -6.21
N GLY A 138 -28.81 -12.24 -6.99
CA GLY A 138 -28.14 -11.09 -7.62
C GLY A 138 -27.82 -9.89 -6.71
N ALA A 139 -28.15 -10.02 -5.44
CA ALA A 139 -27.83 -9.05 -4.41
C ALA A 139 -26.49 -9.42 -3.75
N GLY A 140 -25.67 -8.44 -3.45
CA GLY A 140 -24.47 -8.69 -2.65
C GLY A 140 -24.83 -9.23 -1.26
N LEU A 141 -23.89 -9.96 -0.66
CA LEU A 141 -23.97 -10.38 0.74
C LEU A 141 -23.37 -9.29 1.64
N ALA A 142 -24.12 -8.83 2.62
CA ALA A 142 -23.62 -7.95 3.65
C ALA A 142 -23.70 -8.59 5.05
N ILE A 143 -22.63 -8.44 5.84
CA ILE A 143 -22.61 -8.80 7.26
C ILE A 143 -22.34 -7.51 8.03
N THR A 144 -23.29 -7.11 8.87
CA THR A 144 -23.15 -5.96 9.77
C THR A 144 -22.76 -6.47 11.15
N LEU A 145 -21.71 -5.90 11.71
CA LEU A 145 -21.26 -6.10 13.06
C LEU A 145 -21.57 -4.80 13.82
N MET A 146 -22.39 -4.90 14.86
CA MET A 146 -22.86 -3.77 15.64
C MET A 146 -22.31 -3.86 17.06
N ALA A 147 -21.77 -2.77 17.55
CA ALA A 147 -21.52 -2.56 18.95
C ALA A 147 -22.71 -1.83 19.54
N ASP A 148 -23.03 -2.13 20.81
CA ASP A 148 -24.21 -1.61 21.47
C ASP A 148 -25.49 -1.88 20.63
N GLU A 149 -26.36 -0.95 20.48
CA GLU A 149 -27.63 -1.08 19.73
C GLU A 149 -27.52 -0.59 18.28
N GLY A 150 -26.34 -0.04 17.89
CA GLY A 150 -26.08 0.50 16.55
C GLY A 150 -26.80 1.80 16.28
N ASP A 151 -27.10 2.58 17.32
CA ASP A 151 -27.85 3.84 17.22
C ASP A 151 -26.97 5.09 17.15
N ASP A 152 -25.68 4.95 17.47
CA ASP A 152 -24.68 6.02 17.39
C ASP A 152 -23.77 5.89 16.15
N ALA A 153 -23.20 7.00 15.73
CA ALA A 153 -22.25 7.02 14.61
C ALA A 153 -20.92 6.33 14.99
N GLY A 154 -20.53 5.34 14.24
CA GLY A 154 -19.31 4.57 14.45
C GLY A 154 -19.52 3.20 15.07
N ASP A 155 -20.72 2.85 15.49
CA ASP A 155 -21.04 1.58 16.15
C ASP A 155 -21.16 0.41 15.19
N GLU A 156 -21.37 0.67 13.91
CA GLU A 156 -21.62 -0.34 12.92
C GLU A 156 -20.46 -0.51 11.93
N TRP A 157 -19.99 -1.75 11.76
CA TRP A 157 -19.10 -2.15 10.69
C TRP A 157 -19.80 -3.06 9.72
N LYS A 158 -19.64 -2.81 8.44
CA LYS A 158 -20.25 -3.58 7.36
C LYS A 158 -19.21 -4.19 6.44
N LEU A 159 -19.16 -5.53 6.42
CA LEU A 159 -18.48 -6.30 5.40
C LEU A 159 -19.47 -6.60 4.29
N ASN A 160 -19.20 -6.14 3.08
CA ASN A 160 -20.06 -6.37 1.93
C ASN A 160 -19.31 -7.07 0.81
N VAL A 161 -19.90 -8.11 0.25
CA VAL A 161 -19.45 -8.81 -0.94
C VAL A 161 -20.47 -8.50 -2.04
N ALA A 162 -20.11 -7.66 -2.98
CA ALA A 162 -20.99 -7.26 -4.08
C ALA A 162 -21.14 -8.37 -5.11
N ASP A 163 -22.21 -8.34 -5.88
CA ASP A 163 -22.28 -9.10 -7.13
C ASP A 163 -21.14 -8.67 -8.05
N GLY A 164 -20.39 -9.62 -8.61
CA GLY A 164 -19.12 -9.35 -9.28
C GLY A 164 -17.88 -9.46 -8.40
N GLY A 165 -18.03 -9.76 -7.10
CA GLY A 165 -16.96 -10.21 -6.22
C GLY A 165 -16.15 -9.12 -5.51
N THR A 166 -16.45 -7.84 -5.71
CA THR A 166 -15.81 -6.77 -4.93
C THR A 166 -16.16 -6.89 -3.45
N ILE A 167 -15.14 -6.83 -2.58
CA ILE A 167 -15.31 -6.84 -1.13
C ILE A 167 -15.04 -5.45 -0.61
N THR A 168 -15.96 -4.94 0.23
CA THR A 168 -15.77 -3.66 0.93
C THR A 168 -15.94 -3.84 2.43
N LEU A 169 -15.14 -3.10 3.20
CA LEU A 169 -15.31 -2.93 4.64
C LEU A 169 -15.53 -1.46 4.92
N GLY A 170 -16.66 -1.15 5.51
CA GLY A 170 -17.05 0.22 5.85
C GLY A 170 -17.54 0.34 7.28
N ASN A 171 -17.63 1.57 7.75
CA ASN A 171 -18.15 1.93 9.05
C ASN A 171 -19.06 3.17 8.90
N ASP A 172 -19.97 3.35 9.79
CA ASP A 172 -20.93 4.46 9.76
C ASP A 172 -20.50 5.68 10.60
N ILE A 173 -19.19 5.88 10.76
CA ILE A 173 -18.58 6.94 11.57
C ILE A 173 -19.07 8.35 11.23
N ALA A 174 -19.52 8.58 10.02
CA ALA A 174 -20.00 9.91 9.60
C ALA A 174 -21.44 10.19 10.03
N SER A 175 -22.28 9.15 10.14
CA SER A 175 -23.69 9.23 10.54
C SER A 175 -24.25 7.83 10.73
N ALA A 176 -24.96 7.58 11.81
CA ALA A 176 -25.59 6.30 12.10
C ALA A 176 -26.32 5.73 10.87
N GLY A 177 -26.05 4.46 10.55
CA GLY A 177 -26.60 3.75 9.41
C GLY A 177 -26.10 4.18 8.03
N THR A 178 -25.19 5.17 7.94
CA THR A 178 -24.60 5.65 6.67
C THR A 178 -23.15 5.21 6.56
N TYR A 179 -22.87 4.16 5.80
CA TYR A 179 -21.55 3.56 5.73
C TYR A 179 -20.60 4.29 4.80
N VAL A 180 -19.41 4.61 5.32
CA VAL A 180 -18.25 5.08 4.57
C VAL A 180 -17.29 3.91 4.36
N THR A 181 -16.91 3.64 3.12
CA THR A 181 -16.00 2.55 2.81
C THR A 181 -14.56 2.95 3.15
N HIS A 182 -13.89 2.13 3.96
CA HIS A 182 -12.49 2.30 4.35
C HIS A 182 -11.53 1.41 3.56
N LEU A 183 -11.99 0.21 3.16
CA LEU A 183 -11.19 -0.76 2.42
C LEU A 183 -12.02 -1.35 1.28
N THR A 184 -11.41 -1.44 0.10
CA THR A 184 -11.99 -2.10 -1.07
C THR A 184 -11.00 -3.09 -1.68
N LEU A 185 -11.40 -4.34 -1.84
CA LEU A 185 -10.71 -5.33 -2.67
C LEU A 185 -11.51 -5.53 -3.95
N THR A 186 -10.89 -5.22 -5.07
CA THR A 186 -11.51 -5.44 -6.39
C THR A 186 -10.80 -6.60 -7.07
N PRO A 187 -11.48 -7.73 -7.30
CA PRO A 187 -10.91 -8.86 -7.99
C PRO A 187 -10.81 -8.61 -9.49
N HIS A 188 -9.82 -9.23 -10.13
CA HIS A 188 -9.68 -9.23 -11.58
C HIS A 188 -9.35 -10.64 -12.06
N ALA A 189 -9.78 -11.02 -13.25
CA ALA A 189 -9.51 -12.33 -13.84
C ALA A 189 -8.00 -12.63 -13.92
N THR A 190 -7.19 -11.60 -14.17
CA THR A 190 -5.73 -11.65 -14.00
C THR A 190 -5.40 -11.16 -12.59
N VAL A 191 -4.97 -12.05 -11.72
CA VAL A 191 -4.71 -11.75 -10.29
C VAL A 191 -3.80 -10.54 -10.08
N ALA A 192 -2.78 -10.38 -10.94
CA ALA A 192 -1.86 -9.22 -10.88
C ALA A 192 -2.55 -7.86 -11.12
N SER A 193 -3.77 -7.85 -11.65
CA SER A 193 -4.56 -6.64 -11.87
C SER A 193 -5.62 -6.41 -10.79
N SER A 194 -5.70 -7.30 -9.80
CA SER A 194 -6.55 -7.09 -8.62
C SER A 194 -6.00 -5.96 -7.75
N THR A 195 -6.87 -5.18 -7.13
CA THR A 195 -6.47 -4.02 -6.33
C THR A 195 -6.97 -4.11 -4.89
N LEU A 196 -6.17 -3.58 -3.99
CA LEU A 196 -6.54 -3.24 -2.62
C LEU A 196 -6.46 -1.71 -2.48
N ALA A 197 -7.59 -1.07 -2.23
CA ALA A 197 -7.66 0.37 -1.99
C ALA A 197 -7.99 0.66 -0.52
N LEU A 198 -7.24 1.56 0.09
CA LEU A 198 -7.48 2.14 1.41
C LEU A 198 -7.90 3.59 1.23
N ALA A 199 -9.02 3.99 1.82
CA ALA A 199 -9.50 5.37 1.75
C ALA A 199 -8.71 6.33 2.65
N GLY A 200 -7.98 5.81 3.62
CA GLY A 200 -7.15 6.56 4.57
C GLY A 200 -5.68 6.21 4.49
N GLY A 201 -4.90 6.68 5.45
CA GLY A 201 -3.48 6.35 5.59
C GLY A 201 -3.24 4.91 6.05
N LEU A 202 -2.10 4.34 5.65
CA LEU A 202 -1.60 3.06 6.14
C LEU A 202 -0.44 3.30 7.11
N THR A 203 -0.58 2.81 8.36
CA THR A 203 0.51 2.76 9.33
C THR A 203 0.93 1.31 9.54
N VAL A 204 2.20 1.01 9.29
CA VAL A 204 2.78 -0.31 9.53
C VAL A 204 3.82 -0.19 10.63
N ALA A 205 3.60 -0.87 11.76
CA ALA A 205 4.54 -0.83 12.89
C ALA A 205 5.77 -1.72 12.70
N GLY A 206 5.72 -2.66 11.78
CA GLY A 206 6.81 -3.59 11.45
C GLY A 206 7.47 -3.28 10.11
N ALA A 207 8.37 -4.19 9.71
CA ALA A 207 8.99 -4.10 8.39
C ALA A 207 7.97 -4.30 7.26
N THR A 208 8.13 -3.55 6.18
CA THR A 208 7.36 -3.70 4.95
C THR A 208 8.28 -4.17 3.83
N GLN A 209 7.88 -5.21 3.10
CA GLN A 209 8.57 -5.69 1.91
C GLN A 209 7.65 -5.54 0.70
N ALA A 210 8.09 -4.82 -0.32
CA ALA A 210 7.44 -4.78 -1.62
C ALA A 210 8.25 -5.61 -2.62
N ASN A 211 7.65 -6.67 -3.18
CA ASN A 211 8.31 -7.52 -4.17
C ASN A 211 8.12 -7.04 -5.61
N GLY A 212 7.52 -5.89 -5.80
CA GLY A 212 7.27 -5.24 -7.08
C GLY A 212 7.62 -3.77 -7.07
N THR A 213 7.26 -3.06 -8.12
CA THR A 213 7.48 -1.62 -8.23
C THR A 213 6.61 -0.87 -7.21
N VAL A 214 7.21 0.11 -6.54
CA VAL A 214 6.50 1.08 -5.70
C VAL A 214 6.34 2.36 -6.51
N THR A 215 5.09 2.72 -6.82
CA THR A 215 4.76 3.99 -7.47
C THR A 215 4.09 4.91 -6.46
N VAL A 216 4.58 6.13 -6.35
CA VAL A 216 4.01 7.16 -5.47
C VAL A 216 3.52 8.32 -6.32
N GLY A 217 2.21 8.54 -6.32
CA GLY A 217 1.57 9.53 -7.18
C GLY A 217 1.22 9.01 -8.58
N ALA A 218 0.91 9.93 -9.48
CA ALA A 218 0.62 9.72 -10.88
C ALA A 218 1.30 10.83 -11.71
N ASP A 219 1.26 10.71 -13.04
CA ASP A 219 1.71 11.79 -13.93
C ASP A 219 0.92 13.07 -13.62
N ASP A 220 1.61 14.19 -13.53
CA ASP A 220 1.10 15.49 -13.09
C ASP A 220 0.59 15.57 -11.62
N GLN A 221 0.71 14.50 -10.83
CA GLN A 221 0.30 14.45 -9.43
C GLN A 221 1.30 13.66 -8.57
N GLY A 222 2.40 14.30 -8.23
CA GLY A 222 3.41 13.73 -7.34
C GLY A 222 3.05 13.89 -5.85
N TYR A 223 3.68 13.07 -5.03
CA TYR A 223 3.65 13.18 -3.57
C TYR A 223 5.07 13.08 -3.01
N ASP A 224 5.33 13.78 -1.92
CA ASP A 224 6.60 13.69 -1.21
C ASP A 224 6.87 12.28 -0.70
N VAL A 225 8.10 11.83 -0.89
CA VAL A 225 8.61 10.60 -0.29
C VAL A 225 9.74 10.95 0.67
N LYS A 226 9.48 10.77 1.97
CA LYS A 226 10.41 11.12 3.03
C LYS A 226 10.86 9.88 3.78
N LEU A 227 12.17 9.68 3.84
CA LEU A 227 12.84 8.60 4.57
C LEU A 227 13.63 9.22 5.72
N PHE A 228 13.18 9.02 6.96
CA PHE A 228 13.84 9.55 8.14
C PHE A 228 15.04 8.71 8.55
N GLY A 229 16.13 9.38 8.95
CA GLY A 229 17.22 8.77 9.68
C GLY A 229 16.95 8.69 11.19
N ASP A 230 17.90 8.13 11.94
CA ASP A 230 17.80 8.02 13.40
C ASP A 230 18.07 9.36 14.11
N THR A 231 18.81 10.26 13.49
CA THR A 231 19.08 11.60 14.03
C THR A 231 17.88 12.52 13.78
N ALA A 232 17.52 13.32 14.78
CA ALA A 232 16.42 14.28 14.68
C ALA A 232 16.60 15.20 13.45
N SER A 233 15.54 15.34 12.67
CA SER A 233 15.49 16.13 11.42
C SER A 233 16.36 15.62 10.27
N ALA A 234 17.04 14.47 10.40
CA ALA A 234 17.78 13.86 9.31
C ALA A 234 16.84 13.06 8.40
N TYR A 235 16.82 13.36 7.12
CA TYR A 235 15.98 12.64 6.14
C TYR A 235 16.50 12.79 4.70
N LEU A 236 16.09 11.85 3.87
CA LEU A 236 16.11 11.92 2.41
C LEU A 236 14.68 12.21 1.93
N LEU A 237 14.51 13.17 1.05
CA LEU A 237 13.19 13.62 0.57
C LEU A 237 13.18 13.73 -0.96
N TRP A 238 12.24 13.07 -1.61
CA TRP A 238 11.75 13.50 -2.90
C TRP A 238 10.75 14.63 -2.67
N ASP A 239 11.10 15.84 -3.05
CA ASP A 239 10.31 17.07 -2.88
C ASP A 239 9.61 17.38 -4.19
N THR A 240 8.30 17.14 -4.23
CA THR A 240 7.47 17.34 -5.44
C THR A 240 7.22 18.80 -5.75
N SER A 241 7.36 19.71 -4.77
CA SER A 241 7.21 21.15 -5.00
C SER A 241 8.38 21.76 -5.77
N ALA A 242 9.53 21.09 -5.74
CA ALA A 242 10.77 21.53 -6.36
C ALA A 242 11.33 20.52 -7.37
N ASP A 243 10.66 19.39 -7.59
CA ASP A 243 11.05 18.27 -8.46
C ASP A 243 12.50 17.82 -8.21
N LYS A 244 12.87 17.64 -6.93
CA LYS A 244 14.25 17.31 -6.56
C LYS A 244 14.35 16.32 -5.42
N LEU A 245 15.45 15.58 -5.43
CA LEU A 245 15.88 14.76 -4.30
C LEU A 245 16.82 15.58 -3.42
N LEU A 246 16.51 15.69 -2.13
CA LEU A 246 17.31 16.45 -1.17
C LEU A 246 17.57 15.66 0.12
N THR A 247 18.63 16.05 0.83
CA THR A 247 18.93 15.60 2.19
C THR A 247 18.88 16.78 3.16
N ALA A 248 18.48 16.53 4.40
CA ALA A 248 18.46 17.54 5.46
C ALA A 248 18.92 16.95 6.80
N GLY A 249 19.16 17.81 7.77
CA GLY A 249 19.48 17.44 9.15
C GLY A 249 20.74 16.59 9.31
N GLY A 250 21.72 16.74 8.41
CA GLY A 250 22.95 15.96 8.45
C GLY A 250 22.87 14.58 7.79
N ALA A 251 21.75 14.23 7.15
CA ALA A 251 21.68 13.04 6.30
C ALA A 251 22.59 13.20 5.08
N THR A 252 23.33 12.15 4.72
CA THR A 252 24.27 12.13 3.61
C THR A 252 23.89 11.05 2.60
N ILE A 253 24.31 11.24 1.35
CA ILE A 253 24.25 10.19 0.32
C ILE A 253 25.68 9.71 0.10
N ASP A 254 25.96 8.47 0.46
CA ASP A 254 27.23 7.80 0.17
C ASP A 254 27.09 7.01 -1.13
N ILE A 255 27.85 7.45 -2.13
CA ILE A 255 27.86 6.83 -3.45
C ILE A 255 29.20 6.15 -3.68
N VAL A 256 29.21 4.85 -3.87
CA VAL A 256 30.43 4.11 -4.20
C VAL A 256 31.09 4.72 -5.43
N LYS A 257 32.42 4.84 -5.40
CA LYS A 257 33.23 5.35 -6.52
C LYS A 257 32.80 4.69 -7.86
N ASP A 258 32.79 5.48 -8.91
CA ASP A 258 32.41 5.09 -10.28
C ASP A 258 30.92 4.69 -10.45
N LYS A 259 30.05 4.96 -9.44
CA LYS A 259 28.61 4.70 -9.49
C LYS A 259 27.74 5.95 -9.63
N LEU A 260 28.33 7.15 -9.48
CA LEU A 260 27.65 8.38 -9.83
C LEU A 260 27.72 8.60 -11.35
N LEU A 261 26.55 8.59 -12.01
CA LEU A 261 26.46 8.83 -13.45
C LEU A 261 25.86 10.21 -13.70
N ILE A 262 26.43 10.95 -14.63
CA ILE A 262 25.87 12.19 -15.15
C ILE A 262 25.68 12.00 -16.65
N GLY A 263 24.44 12.11 -17.14
CA GLY A 263 24.11 11.85 -18.54
C GLY A 263 24.52 10.46 -19.03
N GLY A 264 24.48 9.44 -18.15
CA GLY A 264 24.88 8.07 -18.46
C GLY A 264 26.37 7.80 -18.37
N THR A 265 27.21 8.83 -18.11
CA THR A 265 28.67 8.69 -17.98
C THR A 265 29.06 8.67 -16.51
N ALA A 266 29.89 7.71 -16.11
CA ALA A 266 30.36 7.60 -14.73
C ALA A 266 31.34 8.73 -14.38
N VAL A 267 31.16 9.35 -13.22
CA VAL A 267 32.17 10.21 -12.59
C VAL A 267 33.22 9.32 -11.93
N THR A 268 34.38 9.21 -12.54
CA THR A 268 35.48 8.35 -12.07
C THR A 268 36.43 9.02 -11.09
N THR A 269 36.34 10.34 -10.96
CA THR A 269 37.13 11.15 -10.02
C THR A 269 36.82 10.75 -8.57
N THR A 270 37.86 10.65 -7.76
CA THR A 270 37.71 10.49 -6.31
C THR A 270 37.21 11.79 -5.65
N ALA A 271 36.63 11.67 -4.46
CA ALA A 271 36.24 12.87 -3.68
C ALA A 271 37.44 13.81 -3.43
N ALA A 272 38.66 13.28 -3.19
CA ALA A 272 39.86 14.06 -3.01
C ALA A 272 40.21 14.89 -4.27
N GLU A 273 40.09 14.26 -5.45
CA GLU A 273 40.35 14.96 -6.73
C GLU A 273 39.27 16.00 -7.04
N LEU A 274 37.97 15.72 -6.75
CA LEU A 274 36.89 16.71 -6.88
C LEU A 274 37.12 17.90 -5.93
N ASN A 275 37.64 17.68 -4.73
CA ASN A 275 37.93 18.74 -3.76
C ASN A 275 39.05 19.66 -4.18
N PHE A 276 39.86 19.32 -5.22
CA PHE A 276 40.75 20.28 -5.84
C PHE A 276 40.02 21.43 -6.55
N LEU A 277 38.78 21.25 -6.95
CA LEU A 277 37.93 22.29 -7.53
C LEU A 277 37.27 23.19 -6.48
N ASP A 278 37.20 22.73 -5.21
CA ASP A 278 36.63 23.52 -4.12
C ASP A 278 37.45 24.79 -3.87
N THR A 279 36.79 25.93 -3.83
CA THR A 279 37.41 27.26 -3.68
C THR A 279 38.44 27.65 -4.75
N ALA A 280 38.52 26.93 -5.88
CA ALA A 280 39.29 27.36 -7.05
C ALA A 280 38.65 28.64 -7.61
N SER A 281 39.49 29.72 -7.76
CA SER A 281 39.03 30.99 -8.32
C SER A 281 39.46 31.09 -9.77
N ALA A 282 38.54 31.43 -10.66
CA ALA A 282 38.84 31.65 -12.09
C ALA A 282 39.87 32.76 -12.24
N GLY A 283 40.88 32.52 -13.06
CA GLY A 283 41.96 33.48 -13.32
C GLY A 283 43.01 33.59 -12.22
N THR A 284 42.90 32.85 -11.12
CA THR A 284 43.87 32.94 -9.99
C THR A 284 44.36 31.56 -9.57
N VAL A 285 45.65 31.40 -9.40
CA VAL A 285 46.26 30.17 -8.87
C VAL A 285 46.14 30.15 -7.35
N VAL A 286 45.48 29.11 -6.83
CA VAL A 286 45.35 28.87 -5.39
C VAL A 286 46.14 27.61 -5.02
N ALA A 287 46.88 27.66 -3.92
CA ALA A 287 47.69 26.53 -3.46
C ALA A 287 46.81 25.27 -3.24
N SER A 288 47.25 24.12 -3.72
CA SER A 288 46.56 22.81 -3.61
C SER A 288 45.17 22.77 -4.27
N LYS A 289 44.92 23.62 -5.24
CA LYS A 289 43.67 23.64 -6.04
C LYS A 289 43.94 23.49 -7.53
N ALA A 290 42.90 23.10 -8.26
CA ALA A 290 42.95 23.10 -9.71
C ALA A 290 43.12 24.54 -10.24
N VAL A 291 43.87 24.71 -11.33
CA VAL A 291 43.98 25.94 -12.03
C VAL A 291 42.86 26.11 -13.01
N VAL A 292 41.99 27.07 -12.80
CA VAL A 292 40.86 27.37 -13.67
C VAL A 292 41.11 28.74 -14.32
N VAL A 293 41.09 28.80 -15.65
CA VAL A 293 41.20 30.06 -16.40
C VAL A 293 39.95 30.92 -16.21
N ASP A 294 40.08 32.24 -16.31
CA ASP A 294 38.91 33.14 -16.30
C ASP A 294 38.20 33.19 -17.68
N SER A 295 37.21 34.06 -17.83
CA SER A 295 36.45 34.23 -19.08
C SER A 295 37.28 34.69 -20.28
N ASN A 296 38.43 35.35 -20.03
CA ASN A 296 39.38 35.80 -21.04
C ASN A 296 40.45 34.74 -21.33
N LYS A 297 40.45 33.62 -20.61
CA LYS A 297 41.46 32.54 -20.61
C LYS A 297 42.74 32.95 -19.92
N ASP A 298 42.67 33.90 -18.99
CA ASP A 298 43.83 34.40 -18.26
C ASP A 298 44.03 33.62 -16.96
N ILE A 299 45.31 33.56 -16.51
CA ILE A 299 45.73 32.99 -15.23
C ILE A 299 46.70 33.96 -14.58
N SER A 300 46.50 34.27 -13.31
CA SER A 300 47.38 35.15 -12.53
C SER A 300 47.88 34.48 -11.25
N SER A 301 48.82 35.13 -10.56
CA SER A 301 49.30 34.72 -9.24
C SER A 301 50.14 33.43 -9.20
N PHE A 302 50.79 33.09 -10.31
CA PHE A 302 51.87 32.12 -10.26
C PHE A 302 53.06 32.71 -9.49
N ARG A 303 53.54 31.99 -8.50
CA ARG A 303 54.79 32.35 -7.82
C ARG A 303 56.03 31.98 -8.66
N ASN A 304 56.03 30.79 -9.19
CA ASN A 304 57.07 30.28 -10.09
C ASN A 304 56.40 29.47 -11.21
N VAL A 305 56.91 29.60 -12.40
CA VAL A 305 56.54 28.76 -13.56
C VAL A 305 57.80 28.04 -14.00
N THR A 306 57.80 26.71 -13.94
CA THR A 306 58.89 25.87 -14.44
C THR A 306 58.34 25.10 -15.65
N LEU A 307 58.99 25.31 -16.82
CA LEU A 307 58.64 24.59 -18.05
C LEU A 307 59.80 23.65 -18.39
N THR A 308 59.46 22.41 -18.72
CA THR A 308 60.46 21.42 -19.19
C THR A 308 60.61 21.42 -20.71
N GLY A 309 59.77 22.19 -21.39
CA GLY A 309 59.75 22.35 -22.82
C GLY A 309 59.78 23.84 -23.23
N GLU A 310 59.24 24.15 -24.35
CA GLU A 310 59.18 25.48 -24.95
C GLU A 310 58.07 26.34 -24.33
N LEU A 311 58.32 27.64 -24.16
CA LEU A 311 57.30 28.67 -23.94
C LEU A 311 57.00 29.34 -25.28
N ASP A 312 55.92 28.97 -25.95
CA ASP A 312 55.43 29.64 -27.13
C ASP A 312 54.49 30.78 -26.69
N ALA A 313 54.95 32.01 -26.81
CA ALA A 313 54.18 33.19 -26.46
C ALA A 313 54.42 34.28 -27.54
N ALA A 314 53.29 34.88 -28.00
CA ALA A 314 53.36 35.96 -29.00
C ALA A 314 54.12 37.18 -28.50
N THR A 315 54.06 37.47 -27.20
CA THR A 315 54.79 38.57 -26.55
C THR A 315 55.19 38.15 -25.14
N GLY A 316 56.36 38.58 -24.67
CA GLY A 316 56.80 38.48 -23.26
C GLY A 316 57.06 39.84 -22.71
N ASP A 317 56.44 40.18 -21.56
CA ASP A 317 56.73 41.37 -20.78
C ASP A 317 57.37 41.01 -19.44
N PHE A 318 58.58 41.42 -19.21
CA PHE A 318 59.36 41.11 -18.01
C PHE A 318 59.65 42.41 -17.26
N SER A 319 59.08 42.58 -16.08
CA SER A 319 59.30 43.77 -15.23
C SER A 319 60.60 43.73 -14.43
N GLY A 320 61.30 42.58 -14.44
CA GLY A 320 62.57 42.35 -13.80
C GLY A 320 63.65 41.88 -14.79
N ASP A 321 64.77 41.37 -14.24
CA ASP A 321 65.88 40.87 -15.02
C ASP A 321 65.49 39.59 -15.78
N VAL A 322 66.03 39.42 -17.01
CA VAL A 322 65.96 38.18 -17.79
C VAL A 322 67.32 37.56 -17.80
N ASP A 323 67.48 36.43 -17.15
CA ASP A 323 68.70 35.65 -17.14
C ASP A 323 68.57 34.50 -18.18
N VAL A 324 69.51 34.43 -19.10
CA VAL A 324 69.55 33.45 -20.16
C VAL A 324 70.85 32.68 -20.08
N ASP A 325 70.81 31.47 -19.49
CA ASP A 325 71.99 30.60 -19.38
C ASP A 325 72.50 30.08 -20.72
N GLY A 326 71.68 30.16 -21.76
CA GLY A 326 71.97 29.70 -23.10
C GLY A 326 72.17 30.82 -24.11
N THR A 327 71.81 30.58 -25.34
CA THR A 327 71.88 31.56 -26.43
C THR A 327 70.58 32.34 -26.49
N LEU A 328 70.65 33.68 -26.54
CA LEU A 328 69.51 34.52 -26.92
C LEU A 328 69.59 34.75 -28.44
N GLU A 329 68.64 34.17 -29.16
CA GLU A 329 68.48 34.44 -30.60
C GLU A 329 67.26 35.32 -30.79
N ALA A 330 67.46 36.42 -31.47
CA ALA A 330 66.41 37.39 -31.75
C ALA A 330 66.68 38.06 -33.12
N ASP A 331 65.60 38.28 -33.86
CA ASP A 331 65.70 39.01 -35.15
C ASP A 331 66.20 40.43 -35.01
N ALA A 332 65.87 41.05 -33.91
CA ALA A 332 66.35 42.39 -33.52
C ALA A 332 66.38 42.54 -32.03
N ILE A 333 67.46 43.16 -31.51
CA ILE A 333 67.59 43.58 -30.13
C ILE A 333 67.70 45.10 -30.12
N THR A 334 66.86 45.79 -29.31
CA THR A 334 66.95 47.25 -29.12
C THR A 334 67.25 47.54 -27.64
N LEU A 335 68.02 48.53 -27.40
CA LEU A 335 68.33 49.07 -26.04
C LEU A 335 67.87 50.54 -26.04
N GLY A 336 66.89 50.86 -25.17
CA GLY A 336 66.29 52.18 -25.12
C GLY A 336 65.74 52.68 -26.47
N GLY A 337 65.15 51.75 -27.26
CA GLY A 337 64.60 52.05 -28.62
C GLY A 337 65.63 52.07 -29.74
N THR A 338 66.90 51.90 -29.45
CA THR A 338 67.98 51.91 -30.47
C THR A 338 68.48 50.49 -30.70
N ALA A 339 68.57 50.09 -31.99
CA ALA A 339 69.02 48.76 -32.34
C ALA A 339 70.50 48.54 -31.78
N LEU A 340 70.66 47.33 -31.16
CA LEU A 340 71.97 46.97 -30.56
C LEU A 340 73.14 47.09 -31.56
N GLY A 341 72.91 46.70 -32.81
CA GLY A 341 73.95 46.87 -33.85
C GLY A 341 74.32 48.34 -34.20
N SER A 342 73.47 49.30 -33.76
CA SER A 342 73.75 50.69 -33.89
C SER A 342 74.52 51.26 -32.67
N LEU A 343 74.41 50.60 -31.52
CA LEU A 343 75.07 50.97 -30.28
C LEU A 343 76.47 50.34 -30.14
N TYR A 344 76.57 49.09 -30.60
CA TYR A 344 77.83 48.34 -30.55
C TYR A 344 78.25 47.89 -31.93
N SER A 345 79.30 48.39 -32.41
CA SER A 345 79.82 47.97 -33.71
C SER A 345 80.21 46.48 -33.69
N PRO A 346 79.96 45.77 -34.82
CA PRO A 346 80.40 44.37 -34.92
C PRO A 346 81.88 44.28 -34.69
N ILE A 347 82.24 43.34 -33.87
CA ILE A 347 83.59 43.02 -33.43
C ILE A 347 84.60 43.07 -34.60
N ALA A 348 85.70 43.70 -34.33
CA ALA A 348 86.92 43.64 -35.12
C ALA A 348 86.80 43.67 -36.68
N GLY A 349 86.87 44.80 -37.26
CA GLY A 349 86.97 45.03 -38.72
C GLY A 349 85.82 45.80 -39.34
N SER A 350 84.84 46.25 -38.57
CA SER A 350 83.76 47.09 -39.09
C SER A 350 84.26 48.49 -39.39
N THR A 351 84.00 48.91 -40.60
CA THR A 351 84.28 50.34 -41.04
C THR A 351 83.26 51.31 -40.43
N SER A 352 82.39 50.83 -39.56
CA SER A 352 81.28 51.61 -38.98
C SER A 352 81.53 52.10 -37.58
N ILE A 353 82.72 51.87 -36.95
CA ILE A 353 83.07 52.51 -35.73
C ILE A 353 83.55 53.95 -36.03
N VAL A 354 82.59 54.88 -35.91
CA VAL A 354 82.85 56.28 -36.26
C VAL A 354 83.33 57.07 -35.07
N THR A 355 83.01 56.63 -33.85
CA THR A 355 83.41 57.30 -32.62
C THR A 355 83.69 56.24 -31.53
N VAL A 356 84.84 56.27 -30.95
CA VAL A 356 85.18 55.57 -29.73
C VAL A 356 85.45 56.64 -28.65
N GLY A 357 84.94 56.39 -27.41
CA GLY A 357 85.31 57.24 -26.28
C GLY A 357 86.81 57.08 -25.94
N THR A 358 87.17 57.56 -24.80
CA THR A 358 88.59 57.45 -24.36
C THR A 358 89.01 55.97 -24.26
N VAL A 359 90.01 55.60 -25.05
CA VAL A 359 90.63 54.28 -24.94
C VAL A 359 91.73 54.38 -23.91
N GLY A 360 91.41 53.90 -22.67
CA GLY A 360 92.39 53.99 -21.54
C GLY A 360 93.56 53.04 -21.67
N THR A 361 93.37 51.88 -22.30
CA THR A 361 94.43 50.93 -22.62
C THR A 361 94.11 50.19 -23.90
N GLY A 362 95.03 50.14 -24.83
CA GLY A 362 94.87 49.42 -26.09
C GLY A 362 96.13 49.53 -26.93
N THR A 363 96.29 48.47 -27.79
CA THR A 363 97.41 48.54 -28.78
C THR A 363 96.80 48.83 -30.17
N TRP A 364 97.21 49.89 -30.78
CA TRP A 364 96.83 50.22 -32.16
C TRP A 364 97.53 49.29 -33.15
N GLN A 365 96.74 48.40 -33.76
CA GLN A 365 97.22 47.41 -34.73
C GLN A 365 96.85 47.74 -36.15
N ALA A 366 96.44 48.90 -36.45
CA ALA A 366 96.01 49.36 -37.77
C ALA A 366 97.06 50.22 -38.43
N THR A 367 96.78 50.76 -39.62
CA THR A 367 97.61 51.70 -40.33
C THR A 367 97.91 52.89 -39.40
N LYS A 368 99.13 53.41 -39.46
CA LYS A 368 99.52 54.57 -38.63
C LYS A 368 98.47 55.64 -38.64
N VAL A 369 98.11 56.12 -37.46
CA VAL A 369 97.30 57.34 -37.34
C VAL A 369 98.15 58.48 -37.92
N ALA A 370 97.61 59.21 -38.89
CA ALA A 370 98.31 60.35 -39.49
C ALA A 370 98.54 61.38 -38.44
N SER A 371 99.74 61.96 -38.38
CA SER A 371 100.13 62.95 -37.36
C SER A 371 99.18 64.14 -37.24
N ALA A 372 98.42 64.45 -38.29
CA ALA A 372 97.39 65.49 -38.27
C ALA A 372 96.17 65.17 -37.30
N TYR A 373 96.11 63.95 -36.80
CA TYR A 373 95.05 63.47 -35.87
C TYR A 373 95.56 63.10 -34.51
N LEU A 374 96.86 63.30 -34.28
CA LEU A 374 97.50 63.11 -32.98
C LEU A 374 97.69 64.48 -32.34
N ASP A 375 97.22 64.68 -31.17
CA ASP A 375 97.51 65.88 -30.41
C ASP A 375 98.96 65.84 -30.00
N ASP A 376 99.65 66.92 -30.21
CA ASP A 376 101.14 67.04 -30.07
C ASP A 376 101.58 67.21 -28.64
N ASP A 377 100.68 67.11 -27.68
CA ASP A 377 100.99 67.34 -26.27
C ASP A 377 101.24 66.03 -25.47
N THR A 378 101.65 64.97 -26.07
CA THR A 378 102.12 63.76 -25.37
C THR A 378 103.54 63.40 -25.70
#